data_2d0a9035ae42d3a5b3117f5ea7aafcfa
#
_entry.id   2d0a9035ae42d3a5b3117f5ea7aafcfa
#
_cell.length_a   1.000
_cell.length_b   1.000
_cell.length_c   1.000
_cell.angle_alpha   90.00
_cell.angle_beta   90.00
_cell.angle_gamma   90.00
#
_symmetry.space_group_name_H-M   'P 1'
#
loop_
_entity.id
_entity.type
_entity.pdbx_description
1 polymer ?
#
loop_
_entity_poly.entity_id
_entity_poly.type
_entity_poly.pdbx_seq_one_letter_code
_entity_poly.pdbx_strand_id
1 'polypeptide(L)'
;MLEFCAAGLAAQNFAVAPQLRRHVEVLCDEEMEGRRAGSEGERLAAAYLYRALADAGVVMLTDSLGQDFTIAVDGDSIASRNIVGIVEGADPVLREEYIVVGAHLDHLGTHVLTVDGEPVRQVYAGADANASGVAILIELARIVSAYKGLFPRSIIFVGFGAGEQGLAGSWYFVNRAFEQIRNVRAMVDLDMLGRSGEDAPFRYFSQMEARDRDHLIARVRQEPVVTWPQLMRQTIPSSDYLPFYEKNIPVFLFTSGPSREYRTLRDLPRLIDYTAMEARCQYLYYFLQLLSAEESIPRIGEVDVAAQQRRAEKVYAASECDTRPQFFHSNEKHFLESWVYKYLKYPRQAIEQNIHGQVLVSFIIEKDGSVTNVQVEHGVDELLDDEAVRVVSVSPKWIPGRIKGEKVRTRMVIPVEFRLSSKWDIKLKK
;
A
#
# COMPACT_ATOMS: atom_id res chain seq x y z
N MET A 1 9.47 19.56 -21.40
CA MET A 1 8.05 19.66 -21.83
C MET A 1 7.65 18.28 -22.34
N LEU A 2 7.28 17.39 -21.44
CA LEU A 2 6.66 16.09 -21.76
C LEU A 2 5.20 16.22 -21.33
N GLU A 3 4.34 16.44 -22.31
CA GLU A 3 2.90 16.26 -22.16
C GLU A 3 2.67 14.77 -21.83
N PHE A 4 2.48 14.47 -20.58
CA PHE A 4 1.81 13.22 -20.20
C PHE A 4 0.37 13.37 -20.68
N CYS A 5 0.11 12.85 -21.86
CA CYS A 5 -1.24 12.56 -22.32
C CYS A 5 -1.92 11.75 -21.20
N ALA A 6 -2.95 12.36 -20.60
CA ALA A 6 -3.98 11.64 -19.88
C ALA A 6 -4.77 10.79 -20.91
N ALA A 7 -4.11 9.77 -21.47
CA ALA A 7 -4.80 8.68 -22.13
C ALA A 7 -5.53 7.94 -21.00
N GLY A 8 -6.86 8.04 -20.98
CA GLY A 8 -7.70 7.30 -20.05
C GLY A 8 -7.22 5.84 -20.02
N LEU A 9 -6.64 5.41 -18.92
CA LEU A 9 -6.35 4.02 -18.66
C LEU A 9 -7.71 3.33 -18.70
N ALA A 10 -7.96 2.62 -19.80
CA ALA A 10 -9.04 1.65 -19.86
C ALA A 10 -8.89 0.79 -18.61
N ALA A 11 -9.98 0.61 -17.87
CA ALA A 11 -10.01 -0.25 -16.69
C ALA A 11 -9.35 -1.57 -17.08
N GLN A 12 -8.08 -1.75 -16.66
CA GLN A 12 -7.36 -2.98 -16.93
C GLN A 12 -8.09 -4.06 -16.16
N ASN A 13 -8.56 -5.05 -16.88
CA ASN A 13 -9.29 -6.16 -16.29
C ASN A 13 -8.25 -7.05 -15.58
N PHE A 14 -8.02 -6.78 -14.28
CA PHE A 14 -7.11 -7.54 -13.42
C PHE A 14 -7.76 -8.88 -13.03
N ALA A 15 -8.08 -9.71 -13.99
CA ALA A 15 -8.61 -11.05 -13.73
C ALA A 15 -7.47 -12.00 -13.30
N VAL A 16 -6.91 -11.76 -12.10
CA VAL A 16 -5.77 -12.53 -11.56
C VAL A 16 -6.16 -13.55 -10.49
N ALA A 17 -7.44 -13.66 -10.12
CA ALA A 17 -7.89 -14.60 -9.09
C ALA A 17 -7.50 -16.06 -9.38
N PRO A 18 -7.56 -16.58 -10.63
CA PRO A 18 -7.10 -17.94 -10.93
C PRO A 18 -5.60 -18.13 -10.71
N GLN A 19 -4.78 -17.14 -11.06
CA GLN A 19 -3.33 -17.18 -10.87
C GLN A 19 -2.97 -17.09 -9.39
N LEU A 20 -3.60 -16.18 -8.64
CA LEU A 20 -3.46 -16.08 -7.19
C LEU A 20 -3.80 -17.41 -6.50
N ARG A 21 -4.90 -18.05 -6.89
CA ARG A 21 -5.27 -19.38 -6.41
C ARG A 21 -4.16 -20.41 -6.67
N ARG A 22 -3.68 -20.47 -7.91
CA ARG A 22 -2.61 -21.40 -8.30
C ARG A 22 -1.36 -21.20 -7.45
N HIS A 23 -0.93 -19.94 -7.24
CA HIS A 23 0.25 -19.64 -6.42
C HIS A 23 0.06 -20.10 -4.97
N VAL A 24 -1.10 -19.81 -4.36
CA VAL A 24 -1.41 -20.25 -3.00
C VAL A 24 -1.45 -21.77 -2.91
N GLU A 25 -2.11 -22.47 -3.86
CA GLU A 25 -2.21 -23.92 -3.87
C GLU A 25 -0.84 -24.59 -4.00
N VAL A 26 0.04 -24.09 -4.87
CA VAL A 26 1.42 -24.60 -5.00
C VAL A 26 2.22 -24.39 -3.73
N LEU A 27 2.18 -23.19 -3.13
CA LEU A 27 2.92 -22.88 -1.90
C LEU A 27 2.40 -23.66 -0.68
N CYS A 28 1.14 -24.13 -0.73
CA CYS A 28 0.52 -24.92 0.33
C CYS A 28 0.54 -26.42 0.07
N ASP A 29 1.17 -26.86 -1.03
CA ASP A 29 1.29 -28.29 -1.34
C ASP A 29 2.05 -29.04 -0.24
N GLU A 30 1.75 -30.32 -0.04
CA GLU A 30 2.44 -31.16 0.94
C GLU A 30 3.93 -31.28 0.70
N GLU A 31 4.38 -31.20 -0.56
CA GLU A 31 5.80 -31.21 -0.93
C GLU A 31 6.55 -29.98 -0.39
N MET A 32 5.85 -28.86 -0.19
CA MET A 32 6.41 -27.65 0.41
C MET A 32 6.62 -27.77 1.92
N GLU A 33 6.19 -28.85 2.55
CA GLU A 33 6.42 -29.17 3.97
C GLU A 33 6.13 -28.03 4.95
N GLY A 34 5.19 -27.13 4.60
CA GLY A 34 4.89 -25.93 5.38
C GLY A 34 6.04 -24.93 5.45
N ARG A 35 6.98 -24.98 4.52
CA ARG A 35 8.02 -23.97 4.22
C ARG A 35 8.84 -23.50 5.44
N ARG A 36 9.10 -24.38 6.40
CA ARG A 36 9.90 -23.99 7.57
C ARG A 36 11.31 -23.58 7.13
N ALA A 37 11.82 -22.48 7.71
CA ALA A 37 13.19 -22.01 7.47
C ALA A 37 14.21 -23.15 7.65
N GLY A 38 15.10 -23.32 6.67
CA GLY A 38 16.10 -24.37 6.62
C GLY A 38 15.61 -25.74 6.14
N SER A 39 14.31 -25.91 5.84
CA SER A 39 13.76 -27.16 5.31
C SER A 39 13.87 -27.27 3.80
N GLU A 40 13.71 -28.49 3.29
CA GLU A 40 13.54 -28.74 1.86
C GLU A 40 12.34 -28.01 1.29
N GLY A 41 11.23 -27.93 2.07
CA GLY A 41 10.04 -27.19 1.66
C GLY A 41 10.28 -25.70 1.44
N GLU A 42 11.08 -25.04 2.31
CA GLU A 42 11.50 -23.65 2.05
C GLU A 42 12.33 -23.54 0.77
N ARG A 43 13.26 -24.49 0.53
CA ARG A 43 14.09 -24.51 -0.68
C ARG A 43 13.23 -24.64 -1.94
N LEU A 44 12.23 -25.50 -1.92
CA LEU A 44 11.29 -25.69 -3.04
C LEU A 44 10.43 -24.44 -3.27
N ALA A 45 9.94 -23.83 -2.22
CA ALA A 45 9.17 -22.60 -2.29
C ALA A 45 10.02 -21.42 -2.83
N ALA A 46 11.27 -21.31 -2.40
CA ALA A 46 12.23 -20.32 -2.92
C ALA A 46 12.50 -20.54 -4.42
N ALA A 47 12.72 -21.78 -4.84
CA ALA A 47 12.91 -22.12 -6.25
C ALA A 47 11.65 -21.85 -7.09
N TYR A 48 10.47 -22.05 -6.51
CA TYR A 48 9.21 -21.70 -7.15
C TYR A 48 9.08 -20.19 -7.34
N LEU A 49 9.31 -19.40 -6.28
CA LEU A 49 9.24 -17.94 -6.32
C LEU A 49 10.25 -17.37 -7.33
N TYR A 50 11.50 -17.87 -7.32
CA TYR A 50 12.52 -17.46 -8.28
C TYR A 50 12.02 -17.61 -9.71
N ARG A 51 11.52 -18.82 -10.06
CA ARG A 51 11.01 -19.09 -11.41
C ARG A 51 9.82 -18.21 -11.75
N ALA A 52 8.88 -18.05 -10.83
CA ALA A 52 7.69 -17.24 -11.06
C ALA A 52 8.04 -15.76 -11.35
N LEU A 53 9.01 -15.19 -10.63
CA LEU A 53 9.51 -13.84 -10.88
C LEU A 53 10.28 -13.74 -12.20
N ALA A 54 11.16 -14.68 -12.49
CA ALA A 54 11.92 -14.71 -13.75
C ALA A 54 10.99 -14.85 -14.97
N ASP A 55 10.01 -15.74 -14.92
CA ASP A 55 8.99 -15.93 -15.97
C ASP A 55 8.11 -14.69 -16.16
N ALA A 56 7.92 -13.89 -15.09
CA ALA A 56 7.25 -12.60 -15.14
C ALA A 56 8.09 -11.48 -15.78
N GLY A 57 9.35 -11.76 -16.17
CA GLY A 57 10.25 -10.78 -16.78
C GLY A 57 10.95 -9.86 -15.76
N VAL A 58 10.97 -10.25 -14.50
CA VAL A 58 11.76 -9.57 -13.45
C VAL A 58 13.22 -9.92 -13.61
N VAL A 59 14.11 -8.95 -13.50
CA VAL A 59 15.57 -9.19 -13.51
C VAL A 59 15.97 -9.69 -12.12
N MET A 60 16.43 -10.93 -12.03
CA MET A 60 16.82 -11.53 -10.77
C MET A 60 18.17 -10.98 -10.29
N LEU A 61 18.22 -10.55 -9.04
CA LEU A 61 19.44 -10.06 -8.37
C LEU A 61 20.15 -11.15 -7.57
N THR A 62 19.53 -12.32 -7.47
CA THR A 62 20.11 -13.54 -6.89
C THR A 62 20.09 -14.64 -7.93
N ASP A 63 20.90 -15.67 -7.75
CA ASP A 63 20.76 -16.90 -8.52
C ASP A 63 19.55 -17.74 -8.05
N SER A 64 19.36 -18.92 -8.63
CA SER A 64 18.25 -19.81 -8.29
C SER A 64 18.29 -20.36 -6.85
N LEU A 65 19.44 -20.23 -6.17
CA LEU A 65 19.60 -20.60 -4.76
C LEU A 65 19.19 -19.48 -3.81
N GLY A 66 19.16 -18.23 -4.30
CA GLY A 66 18.79 -17.06 -3.54
C GLY A 66 19.97 -16.37 -2.85
N GLN A 67 19.65 -15.42 -1.97
CA GLN A 67 20.57 -14.70 -1.12
C GLN A 67 20.66 -15.45 0.21
N ASP A 68 21.63 -16.37 0.31
CA ASP A 68 21.78 -17.28 1.45
C ASP A 68 22.27 -16.55 2.71
N PHE A 69 21.74 -16.94 3.86
CA PHE A 69 22.20 -16.53 5.17
C PHE A 69 21.98 -17.64 6.20
N THR A 70 22.62 -17.50 7.35
CA THR A 70 22.55 -18.49 8.43
C THR A 70 22.02 -17.84 9.69
N ILE A 71 21.12 -18.52 10.39
CA ILE A 71 20.55 -18.11 11.67
C ILE A 71 20.76 -19.20 12.71
N ALA A 72 20.83 -18.82 13.99
CA ALA A 72 20.85 -19.75 15.10
C ALA A 72 19.41 -19.92 15.64
N VAL A 73 18.91 -21.15 15.68
CA VAL A 73 17.60 -21.51 16.21
C VAL A 73 17.78 -22.67 17.17
N ASP A 74 17.39 -22.48 18.44
CA ASP A 74 17.48 -23.49 19.51
C ASP A 74 18.88 -24.14 19.67
N GLY A 75 19.93 -23.38 19.33
CA GLY A 75 21.33 -23.83 19.41
C GLY A 75 21.85 -24.46 18.11
N ASP A 76 21.00 -24.73 17.15
CA ASP A 76 21.38 -25.22 15.83
C ASP A 76 21.56 -24.06 14.84
N SER A 77 22.44 -24.28 13.85
CA SER A 77 22.67 -23.34 12.75
C SER A 77 21.85 -23.79 11.54
N ILE A 78 20.88 -23.01 11.13
CA ILE A 78 20.05 -23.28 9.94
C ILE A 78 20.34 -22.27 8.83
N ALA A 79 20.38 -22.74 7.59
CA ALA A 79 20.51 -21.89 6.41
C ALA A 79 19.12 -21.53 5.88
N SER A 80 18.89 -20.27 5.59
CA SER A 80 17.69 -19.75 4.92
C SER A 80 18.10 -18.79 3.80
N ARG A 81 17.14 -18.24 3.08
CA ARG A 81 17.43 -17.42 1.90
C ARG A 81 16.34 -16.41 1.56
N ASN A 82 16.77 -15.29 0.98
CA ASN A 82 15.87 -14.36 0.31
C ASN A 82 15.91 -14.59 -1.21
N ILE A 83 14.79 -14.38 -1.87
CA ILE A 83 14.70 -14.32 -3.34
C ILE A 83 14.46 -12.87 -3.71
N VAL A 84 15.37 -12.30 -4.53
CA VAL A 84 15.38 -10.88 -4.84
C VAL A 84 15.41 -10.65 -6.34
N GLY A 85 14.48 -9.85 -6.82
CA GLY A 85 14.43 -9.42 -8.21
C GLY A 85 14.04 -7.94 -8.34
N ILE A 86 14.33 -7.34 -9.49
CA ILE A 86 14.10 -5.93 -9.76
C ILE A 86 13.36 -5.73 -11.09
N VAL A 87 12.43 -4.80 -11.11
CA VAL A 87 11.92 -4.15 -12.32
C VAL A 87 12.48 -2.74 -12.36
N GLU A 88 13.34 -2.47 -13.33
CA GLU A 88 14.00 -1.17 -13.48
C GLU A 88 12.99 -0.09 -13.85
N GLY A 89 13.09 1.06 -13.18
CA GLY A 89 12.24 2.22 -13.39
C GLY A 89 12.46 2.90 -14.74
N ALA A 90 11.41 3.55 -15.24
CA ALA A 90 11.41 4.18 -16.55
C ALA A 90 12.07 5.57 -16.58
N ASP A 91 12.19 6.26 -15.44
CA ASP A 91 12.79 7.57 -15.37
C ASP A 91 14.32 7.46 -15.18
N PRO A 92 15.16 8.12 -16.00
CA PRO A 92 16.61 7.96 -15.96
C PRO A 92 17.27 8.46 -14.66
N VAL A 93 16.56 9.27 -13.85
CA VAL A 93 17.05 9.78 -12.56
C VAL A 93 16.43 8.98 -11.42
N LEU A 94 15.10 8.84 -11.42
CA LEU A 94 14.38 8.19 -10.32
C LEU A 94 14.57 6.66 -10.29
N ARG A 95 15.00 6.02 -11.38
CA ARG A 95 15.30 4.58 -11.41
C ARG A 95 16.42 4.16 -10.45
N GLU A 96 17.27 5.11 -10.02
CA GLU A 96 18.32 4.86 -9.02
C GLU A 96 17.76 4.88 -7.58
N GLU A 97 16.48 5.19 -7.41
CA GLU A 97 15.75 5.11 -6.16
C GLU A 97 14.82 3.88 -6.18
N TYR A 98 14.74 3.18 -5.06
CA TYR A 98 14.08 1.89 -4.97
C TYR A 98 12.83 1.93 -4.07
N ILE A 99 11.77 1.26 -4.52
CA ILE A 99 10.66 0.83 -3.67
C ILE A 99 10.80 -0.69 -3.49
N VAL A 100 10.88 -1.16 -2.25
CA VAL A 100 10.90 -2.59 -1.95
C VAL A 100 9.48 -3.06 -1.73
N VAL A 101 9.08 -4.15 -2.37
CA VAL A 101 7.83 -4.89 -2.10
C VAL A 101 8.24 -6.26 -1.58
N GLY A 102 7.83 -6.59 -0.37
CA GLY A 102 8.25 -7.82 0.30
C GLY A 102 7.11 -8.64 0.87
N ALA A 103 7.35 -9.94 0.99
CA ALA A 103 6.51 -10.88 1.71
C ALA A 103 7.37 -12.00 2.27
N HIS A 104 7.12 -12.48 3.50
CA HIS A 104 7.84 -13.65 3.98
C HIS A 104 7.36 -14.93 3.29
N LEU A 105 8.32 -15.80 2.97
CA LEU A 105 8.11 -17.03 2.21
C LEU A 105 7.89 -18.23 3.11
N ASP A 106 8.58 -18.25 4.25
CA ASP A 106 8.57 -19.34 5.20
C ASP A 106 7.29 -19.41 6.04
N HIS A 107 7.09 -20.57 6.67
CA HIS A 107 6.03 -20.77 7.66
C HIS A 107 6.48 -21.81 8.71
N LEU A 108 5.55 -22.42 9.44
CA LEU A 108 5.84 -23.21 10.65
C LEU A 108 6.37 -24.63 10.36
N GLY A 109 6.23 -25.12 9.13
CA GLY A 109 6.71 -26.44 8.78
C GLY A 109 5.72 -27.56 9.05
N THR A 110 6.21 -28.66 9.62
CA THR A 110 5.42 -29.86 9.91
C THR A 110 5.40 -30.18 11.40
N HIS A 111 4.35 -30.80 11.82
CA HIS A 111 4.16 -31.32 13.17
C HIS A 111 3.83 -32.80 13.12
N VAL A 112 4.39 -33.59 14.03
CA VAL A 112 4.09 -35.03 14.15
C VAL A 112 3.26 -35.25 15.38
N LEU A 113 2.06 -35.80 15.17
CA LEU A 113 1.16 -36.24 16.24
C LEU A 113 1.14 -37.75 16.30
N THR A 114 0.98 -38.31 17.48
CA THR A 114 0.70 -39.74 17.63
C THR A 114 -0.82 -39.95 17.66
N VAL A 115 -1.34 -40.64 16.67
CA VAL A 115 -2.76 -41.02 16.57
C VAL A 115 -2.84 -42.55 16.59
N ASP A 116 -3.55 -43.12 17.55
CA ASP A 116 -3.68 -44.57 17.74
C ASP A 116 -2.33 -45.34 17.83
N GLY A 117 -1.31 -44.65 18.36
CA GLY A 117 0.05 -45.19 18.49
C GLY A 117 0.96 -45.02 17.28
N GLU A 118 0.42 -44.52 16.16
CA GLU A 118 1.18 -44.29 14.92
C GLU A 118 1.52 -42.80 14.76
N PRO A 119 2.73 -42.46 14.25
CA PRO A 119 3.11 -41.09 13.96
C PRO A 119 2.38 -40.59 12.71
N VAL A 120 1.59 -39.54 12.85
CA VAL A 120 0.91 -38.84 11.76
C VAL A 120 1.54 -37.48 11.56
N ARG A 121 2.15 -37.28 10.40
CA ARG A 121 2.73 -35.98 10.00
C ARG A 121 1.61 -35.05 9.53
N GLN A 122 1.58 -33.84 10.09
CA GLN A 122 0.67 -32.77 9.69
C GLN A 122 1.46 -31.58 9.21
N VAL A 123 0.97 -30.92 8.16
CA VAL A 123 1.63 -29.78 7.52
C VAL A 123 0.88 -28.50 7.89
N TYR A 124 1.60 -27.50 8.37
CA TYR A 124 1.10 -26.12 8.49
C TYR A 124 1.16 -25.46 7.12
N ALA A 125 0.06 -25.49 6.39
CA ALA A 125 0.01 -25.01 5.02
C ALA A 125 0.29 -23.48 4.92
N GLY A 126 -0.19 -22.68 5.89
CA GLY A 126 0.06 -21.24 5.91
C GLY A 126 -0.48 -20.52 4.68
N ALA A 127 -1.75 -20.79 4.36
CA ALA A 127 -2.35 -20.26 3.13
C ALA A 127 -2.53 -18.74 3.19
N ASP A 128 -2.98 -18.22 4.34
CA ASP A 128 -3.05 -16.80 4.57
C ASP A 128 -1.71 -16.26 5.08
N ALA A 129 -1.04 -16.99 5.97
CA ALA A 129 0.22 -16.58 6.60
C ALA A 129 1.45 -17.41 6.09
N ASN A 130 2.12 -17.09 4.96
CA ASN A 130 1.90 -15.92 4.15
C ASN A 130 1.89 -16.27 2.65
N ALA A 131 1.37 -17.46 2.26
CA ALA A 131 1.27 -17.78 0.83
C ALA A 131 0.40 -16.77 0.07
N SER A 132 -0.57 -16.14 0.74
CA SER A 132 -1.41 -15.08 0.15
C SER A 132 -0.59 -13.82 -0.22
N GLY A 133 0.29 -13.36 0.68
CA GLY A 133 1.19 -12.23 0.42
C GLY A 133 2.17 -12.53 -0.71
N VAL A 134 2.78 -13.72 -0.71
CA VAL A 134 3.69 -14.16 -1.77
C VAL A 134 2.97 -14.26 -3.12
N ALA A 135 1.75 -14.77 -3.17
CA ALA A 135 0.96 -14.85 -4.39
C ALA A 135 0.68 -13.45 -4.98
N ILE A 136 0.30 -12.49 -4.13
CA ILE A 136 0.11 -11.09 -4.56
C ILE A 136 1.44 -10.48 -5.03
N LEU A 137 2.54 -10.74 -4.34
CA LEU A 137 3.87 -10.27 -4.74
C LEU A 137 4.23 -10.74 -6.16
N ILE A 138 4.00 -12.02 -6.48
CA ILE A 138 4.27 -12.57 -7.82
C ILE A 138 3.41 -11.89 -8.89
N GLU A 139 2.11 -11.73 -8.64
CA GLU A 139 1.20 -11.10 -9.60
C GLU A 139 1.47 -9.59 -9.78
N LEU A 140 1.82 -8.88 -8.69
CA LEU A 140 2.29 -7.50 -8.78
C LEU A 140 3.55 -7.39 -9.62
N ALA A 141 4.53 -8.26 -9.39
CA ALA A 141 5.78 -8.29 -10.15
C ALA A 141 5.52 -8.51 -11.65
N ARG A 142 4.63 -9.44 -11.98
CA ARG A 142 4.22 -9.71 -13.36
C ARG A 142 3.57 -8.49 -14.03
N ILE A 143 2.64 -7.83 -13.33
CA ILE A 143 1.93 -6.68 -13.88
C ILE A 143 2.85 -5.47 -13.98
N VAL A 144 3.66 -5.19 -12.96
CA VAL A 144 4.64 -4.10 -12.95
C VAL A 144 5.66 -4.29 -14.08
N SER A 145 6.18 -5.51 -14.28
CA SER A 145 7.10 -5.82 -15.36
C SER A 145 6.47 -5.57 -16.74
N ALA A 146 5.21 -6.01 -16.94
CA ALA A 146 4.50 -5.79 -18.19
C ALA A 146 4.26 -4.31 -18.51
N TYR A 147 4.09 -3.48 -17.49
CA TYR A 147 3.80 -2.06 -17.61
C TYR A 147 4.90 -1.15 -17.01
N LYS A 148 6.15 -1.61 -17.01
CA LYS A 148 7.29 -0.93 -16.39
C LYS A 148 7.43 0.55 -16.78
N GLY A 149 7.02 0.94 -17.97
CA GLY A 149 7.03 2.33 -18.44
C GLY A 149 6.16 3.28 -17.60
N LEU A 150 5.27 2.77 -16.76
CA LEU A 150 4.41 3.54 -15.86
C LEU A 150 5.00 3.73 -14.46
N PHE A 151 6.18 3.15 -14.19
CA PHE A 151 6.85 3.20 -12.89
C PHE A 151 8.17 3.97 -13.02
N PRO A 152 8.24 5.24 -12.63
CA PRO A 152 9.47 6.03 -12.72
C PRO A 152 10.61 5.47 -11.88
N ARG A 153 10.34 5.03 -10.63
CA ARG A 153 11.32 4.39 -9.73
C ARG A 153 11.40 2.90 -9.97
N SER A 154 12.56 2.32 -9.71
CA SER A 154 12.75 0.88 -9.70
C SER A 154 12.01 0.21 -8.55
N ILE A 155 11.42 -0.96 -8.83
CA ILE A 155 10.72 -1.75 -7.82
C ILE A 155 11.46 -3.06 -7.60
N ILE A 156 11.84 -3.31 -6.35
CA ILE A 156 12.51 -4.54 -5.91
C ILE A 156 11.46 -5.44 -5.26
N PHE A 157 11.33 -6.65 -5.75
CA PHE A 157 10.46 -7.69 -5.21
C PHE A 157 11.29 -8.67 -4.40
N VAL A 158 10.90 -8.91 -3.14
CA VAL A 158 11.65 -9.77 -2.23
C VAL A 158 10.73 -10.78 -1.54
N GLY A 159 11.04 -12.07 -1.72
CA GLY A 159 10.53 -13.11 -0.82
C GLY A 159 11.53 -13.29 0.32
N PHE A 160 11.17 -12.91 1.53
CA PHE A 160 12.03 -13.04 2.70
C PHE A 160 11.94 -14.45 3.29
N GLY A 161 13.09 -15.08 3.54
CA GLY A 161 13.16 -16.32 4.30
C GLY A 161 13.23 -16.06 5.80
N ALA A 162 12.93 -17.08 6.59
CA ALA A 162 13.02 -17.04 8.06
C ALA A 162 12.30 -15.85 8.72
N GLY A 163 11.16 -15.44 8.18
CA GLY A 163 10.29 -14.41 8.77
C GLY A 163 9.72 -14.87 10.12
N GLU A 164 9.30 -16.14 10.22
CA GLU A 164 8.84 -16.76 11.46
C GLU A 164 9.95 -16.95 12.52
N GLN A 165 11.20 -16.77 12.12
CA GLN A 165 12.40 -16.82 12.97
C GLN A 165 12.94 -15.42 13.30
N GLY A 166 12.06 -14.51 13.67
CA GLY A 166 12.42 -13.17 14.13
C GLY A 166 12.77 -12.20 12.99
N LEU A 167 12.13 -12.34 11.83
CA LEU A 167 12.31 -11.47 10.66
C LEU A 167 13.76 -11.49 10.12
N ALA A 168 14.40 -12.66 10.20
CA ALA A 168 15.83 -12.78 9.92
C ALA A 168 16.17 -12.44 8.47
N GLY A 169 15.32 -12.79 7.51
CA GLY A 169 15.52 -12.50 6.09
C GLY A 169 15.50 -11.02 5.76
N SER A 170 14.48 -10.31 6.20
CA SER A 170 14.38 -8.86 6.01
C SER A 170 15.47 -8.10 6.77
N TRP A 171 15.81 -8.57 7.98
CA TRP A 171 16.95 -8.02 8.74
C TRP A 171 18.27 -8.19 7.97
N TYR A 172 18.52 -9.41 7.42
CA TYR A 172 19.74 -9.69 6.65
C TYR A 172 19.78 -8.84 5.37
N PHE A 173 18.69 -8.74 4.63
CA PHE A 173 18.58 -7.90 3.46
C PHE A 173 18.97 -6.44 3.76
N VAL A 174 18.38 -5.85 4.79
CA VAL A 174 18.57 -4.42 5.13
C VAL A 174 19.97 -4.14 5.69
N ASN A 175 20.54 -5.06 6.50
CA ASN A 175 21.73 -4.77 7.28
C ASN A 175 23.02 -5.37 6.70
N ARG A 176 22.92 -6.32 5.76
CA ARG A 176 24.09 -7.07 5.27
C ARG A 176 24.17 -7.18 3.76
N ALA A 177 23.04 -7.41 3.09
CA ALA A 177 23.08 -7.95 1.74
C ALA A 177 22.76 -6.91 0.66
N PHE A 178 21.98 -5.88 0.94
CA PHE A 178 21.62 -4.87 -0.04
C PHE A 178 22.44 -3.59 0.16
N GLU A 179 23.51 -3.44 -0.63
CA GLU A 179 24.44 -2.31 -0.51
C GLU A 179 23.77 -0.95 -0.74
N GLN A 180 22.78 -0.88 -1.66
CA GLN A 180 22.07 0.35 -2.00
C GLN A 180 20.91 0.69 -1.05
N ILE A 181 20.90 0.18 0.16
CA ILE A 181 19.82 0.44 1.14
C ILE A 181 19.54 1.94 1.36
N ARG A 182 20.53 2.78 1.14
CA ARG A 182 20.39 4.24 1.22
C ARG A 182 19.49 4.83 0.12
N ASN A 183 19.36 4.13 -1.01
CA ASN A 183 18.53 4.53 -2.13
C ASN A 183 17.11 3.95 -2.04
N VAL A 184 16.84 3.09 -1.05
CA VAL A 184 15.48 2.63 -0.78
C VAL A 184 14.68 3.78 -0.18
N ARG A 185 13.59 4.15 -0.85
CA ARG A 185 12.71 5.25 -0.46
C ARG A 185 11.47 4.81 0.28
N ALA A 186 10.99 3.60 0.01
CA ALA A 186 9.86 3.02 0.73
C ALA A 186 9.92 1.50 0.75
N MET A 187 9.29 0.90 1.77
CA MET A 187 9.02 -0.54 1.86
C MET A 187 7.51 -0.77 1.91
N VAL A 188 7.05 -1.67 1.07
CA VAL A 188 5.66 -2.17 1.03
C VAL A 188 5.67 -3.63 1.43
N ASP A 189 5.13 -3.93 2.60
CA ASP A 189 5.09 -5.24 3.21
C ASP A 189 3.71 -5.87 3.01
N LEU A 190 3.69 -7.10 2.51
CA LEU A 190 2.50 -7.86 2.16
C LEU A 190 2.37 -9.06 3.10
N ASP A 191 1.48 -8.96 4.08
CA ASP A 191 1.34 -9.98 5.11
C ASP A 191 -0.14 -10.30 5.38
N MET A 192 -0.53 -11.58 5.20
CA MET A 192 -1.89 -12.06 5.42
C MET A 192 -2.95 -11.26 4.63
N LEU A 193 -3.02 -11.46 3.34
CA LEU A 193 -3.91 -10.74 2.42
C LEU A 193 -5.00 -11.64 1.80
N GLY A 194 -5.19 -12.84 2.33
CA GLY A 194 -6.10 -13.84 1.77
C GLY A 194 -7.50 -13.89 2.38
N ARG A 195 -7.73 -13.26 3.54
CA ARG A 195 -9.02 -13.28 4.23
C ARG A 195 -9.82 -12.00 3.99
N SER A 196 -11.14 -12.09 4.12
CA SER A 196 -12.06 -10.95 3.94
C SER A 196 -13.20 -10.99 4.95
N GLY A 197 -14.09 -9.99 4.90
CA GLY A 197 -15.23 -9.86 5.80
C GLY A 197 -14.96 -8.95 6.99
N GLU A 198 -15.92 -8.89 7.91
CA GLU A 198 -15.87 -7.99 9.08
C GLU A 198 -14.72 -8.34 10.03
N ASP A 199 -14.42 -9.63 10.18
CA ASP A 199 -13.33 -10.13 11.06
C ASP A 199 -11.93 -9.96 10.43
N ALA A 200 -11.84 -9.75 9.12
CA ALA A 200 -10.58 -9.64 8.38
C ALA A 200 -10.65 -8.51 7.34
N PRO A 201 -10.90 -7.26 7.74
CA PRO A 201 -10.95 -6.13 6.83
C PRO A 201 -9.58 -5.85 6.22
N PHE A 202 -9.55 -5.31 5.01
CA PHE A 202 -8.32 -4.82 4.41
C PHE A 202 -7.81 -3.62 5.18
N ARG A 203 -6.57 -3.69 5.69
CA ARG A 203 -5.95 -2.69 6.55
C ARG A 203 -4.55 -2.33 6.07
N TYR A 204 -4.08 -1.16 6.50
CA TYR A 204 -2.69 -0.78 6.34
C TYR A 204 -2.15 -0.07 7.58
N PHE A 205 -0.85 -0.20 7.79
CA PHE A 205 -0.07 0.61 8.71
C PHE A 205 1.01 1.36 7.91
N SER A 206 1.37 2.56 8.32
CA SER A 206 2.45 3.31 7.71
C SER A 206 3.13 4.22 8.71
N GLN A 207 4.44 4.36 8.54
CA GLN A 207 5.30 5.34 9.22
C GLN A 207 5.78 6.45 8.27
N MET A 208 5.10 6.64 7.17
CA MET A 208 5.27 7.84 6.36
C MET A 208 4.68 9.05 7.09
N GLU A 209 5.22 10.26 6.84
CA GLU A 209 4.63 11.50 7.33
C GLU A 209 3.13 11.54 7.00
N ALA A 210 2.29 11.81 8.00
CA ALA A 210 0.84 11.65 7.89
C ALA A 210 0.24 12.38 6.69
N ARG A 211 0.71 13.61 6.44
CA ARG A 211 0.23 14.42 5.31
C ARG A 211 0.52 13.77 3.95
N ASP A 212 1.76 13.30 3.77
CA ASP A 212 2.20 12.74 2.49
C ASP A 212 1.56 11.37 2.24
N ARG A 213 1.44 10.57 3.31
CA ARG A 213 0.68 9.31 3.33
C ARG A 213 -0.78 9.52 2.92
N ASP A 214 -1.47 10.45 3.58
CA ASP A 214 -2.90 10.67 3.36
C ASP A 214 -3.16 11.25 1.96
N HIS A 215 -2.26 12.09 1.45
CA HIS A 215 -2.28 12.55 0.06
C HIS A 215 -2.15 11.38 -0.93
N LEU A 216 -1.17 10.50 -0.74
CA LEU A 216 -0.97 9.33 -1.59
C LEU A 216 -2.21 8.40 -1.57
N ILE A 217 -2.71 8.04 -0.39
CA ILE A 217 -3.88 7.18 -0.23
C ILE A 217 -5.12 7.81 -0.89
N ALA A 218 -5.28 9.12 -0.75
CA ALA A 218 -6.39 9.85 -1.37
C ALA A 218 -6.33 9.80 -2.91
N ARG A 219 -5.14 9.86 -3.50
CA ARG A 219 -4.96 9.73 -4.96
C ARG A 219 -5.32 8.31 -5.44
N VAL A 220 -4.91 7.26 -4.71
CA VAL A 220 -5.30 5.88 -5.07
C VAL A 220 -6.82 5.72 -5.10
N ARG A 221 -7.57 6.46 -4.28
CA ARG A 221 -9.04 6.43 -4.29
C ARG A 221 -9.68 7.01 -5.54
N GLN A 222 -8.94 7.72 -6.39
CA GLN A 222 -9.41 8.22 -7.70
C GLN A 222 -9.30 7.15 -8.78
N GLU A 223 -8.49 6.13 -8.56
CA GLU A 223 -8.29 5.04 -9.49
C GLU A 223 -9.48 4.06 -9.50
N PRO A 224 -9.65 3.23 -10.53
CA PRO A 224 -10.76 2.30 -10.65
C PRO A 224 -10.62 1.10 -9.72
N VAL A 225 -10.45 1.34 -8.42
CA VAL A 225 -10.33 0.32 -7.38
C VAL A 225 -11.65 0.11 -6.66
N VAL A 226 -11.91 -1.13 -6.24
CA VAL A 226 -13.17 -1.53 -5.57
C VAL A 226 -13.00 -1.80 -4.08
N THR A 227 -11.76 -1.78 -3.58
CA THR A 227 -11.45 -2.00 -2.17
C THR A 227 -10.48 -0.94 -1.67
N TRP A 228 -10.59 -0.58 -0.37
CA TRP A 228 -9.73 0.42 0.27
C TRP A 228 -9.31 -0.08 1.64
N PRO A 229 -8.01 0.04 1.98
CA PRO A 229 -7.54 -0.32 3.30
C PRO A 229 -7.91 0.73 4.35
N GLN A 230 -8.14 0.25 5.57
CA GLN A 230 -8.33 1.09 6.75
C GLN A 230 -6.99 1.31 7.46
N LEU A 231 -6.72 2.52 7.93
CA LEU A 231 -5.51 2.83 8.69
C LEU A 231 -5.55 2.15 10.06
N MET A 232 -4.51 1.39 10.38
CA MET A 232 -4.30 0.80 11.70
C MET A 232 -3.62 1.83 12.61
N ARG A 233 -4.22 2.12 13.76
CA ARG A 233 -3.66 3.03 14.77
C ARG A 233 -3.18 2.31 16.03
N GLN A 234 -3.62 1.07 16.22
CA GLN A 234 -3.33 0.26 17.42
C GLN A 234 -3.06 -1.19 17.01
N THR A 235 -2.33 -1.91 17.87
CA THR A 235 -2.06 -3.35 17.71
C THR A 235 -1.45 -3.69 16.35
N ILE A 236 -0.36 -2.99 16.01
CA ILE A 236 0.33 -3.20 14.73
C ILE A 236 1.17 -4.47 14.86
N PRO A 237 0.97 -5.48 14.01
CA PRO A 237 1.76 -6.70 14.05
C PRO A 237 3.22 -6.40 13.66
N SER A 238 4.14 -7.12 14.28
CA SER A 238 5.53 -7.18 13.84
C SER A 238 5.60 -7.94 12.52
N SER A 239 6.22 -7.36 11.50
CA SER A 239 6.40 -7.97 10.19
C SER A 239 7.66 -7.43 9.51
N ASP A 240 7.96 -7.86 8.28
CA ASP A 240 9.20 -7.58 7.55
C ASP A 240 9.50 -6.10 7.28
N TYR A 241 8.54 -5.22 7.51
CA TYR A 241 8.78 -3.77 7.46
C TYR A 241 9.71 -3.24 8.56
N LEU A 242 9.82 -3.93 9.72
CA LEU A 242 10.54 -3.43 10.90
C LEU A 242 12.01 -3.07 10.64
N PRO A 243 12.84 -3.91 10.02
CA PRO A 243 14.24 -3.56 9.76
C PRO A 243 14.40 -2.32 8.87
N PHE A 244 13.45 -2.07 7.96
CA PHE A 244 13.41 -0.87 7.12
C PHE A 244 13.03 0.36 7.93
N TYR A 245 12.02 0.23 8.79
CA TYR A 245 11.61 1.28 9.71
C TYR A 245 12.76 1.74 10.61
N GLU A 246 13.57 0.81 11.16
CA GLU A 246 14.77 1.09 11.96
C GLU A 246 15.84 1.89 11.19
N LYS A 247 15.81 1.88 9.86
CA LYS A 247 16.66 2.71 8.98
C LYS A 247 15.99 4.02 8.56
N ASN A 248 14.89 4.40 9.21
CA ASN A 248 14.10 5.59 8.86
C ASN A 248 13.55 5.57 7.43
N ILE A 249 13.37 4.39 6.85
CA ILE A 249 12.72 4.22 5.55
C ILE A 249 11.20 4.23 5.78
N PRO A 250 10.43 5.04 5.05
CA PRO A 250 8.97 4.97 5.08
C PRO A 250 8.45 3.57 4.77
N VAL A 251 7.52 3.09 5.59
CA VAL A 251 6.99 1.72 5.46
C VAL A 251 5.48 1.73 5.32
N PHE A 252 4.97 0.74 4.58
CA PHE A 252 3.55 0.42 4.45
C PHE A 252 3.38 -1.08 4.65
N LEU A 253 2.72 -1.49 5.73
CA LEU A 253 2.25 -2.86 5.90
C LEU A 253 0.81 -2.93 5.40
N PHE A 254 0.51 -3.82 4.46
CA PHE A 254 -0.84 -4.14 4.05
C PHE A 254 -1.22 -5.54 4.54
N THR A 255 -2.36 -5.65 5.22
CA THR A 255 -2.78 -6.89 5.87
C THR A 255 -4.29 -6.96 6.05
N SER A 256 -4.85 -8.15 6.22
CA SER A 256 -6.17 -8.37 6.81
C SER A 256 -6.10 -8.69 8.31
N GLY A 257 -4.89 -8.83 8.84
CA GLY A 257 -4.64 -9.21 10.22
C GLY A 257 -4.81 -10.73 10.46
N PRO A 258 -4.42 -11.20 11.65
CA PRO A 258 -4.49 -12.61 11.98
C PRO A 258 -5.94 -13.09 12.08
N SER A 259 -6.27 -14.16 11.37
CA SER A 259 -7.54 -14.89 11.46
C SER A 259 -7.53 -15.87 12.64
N ARG A 260 -8.67 -16.51 12.91
CA ARG A 260 -8.76 -17.58 13.92
C ARG A 260 -7.91 -18.81 13.59
N GLU A 261 -7.59 -18.99 12.32
CA GLU A 261 -6.78 -20.09 11.80
C GLU A 261 -5.28 -19.75 11.75
N TYR A 262 -4.90 -18.50 12.02
CA TYR A 262 -3.52 -18.05 12.02
C TYR A 262 -2.62 -18.98 12.87
N ARG A 263 -1.51 -19.43 12.30
CA ARG A 263 -0.56 -20.38 12.90
C ARG A 263 -1.17 -21.72 13.36
N THR A 264 -2.22 -22.16 12.68
CA THR A 264 -2.83 -23.46 12.93
C THR A 264 -2.84 -24.33 11.67
N LEU A 265 -3.05 -25.63 11.85
CA LEU A 265 -3.24 -26.59 10.74
C LEU A 265 -4.46 -26.29 9.87
N ARG A 266 -5.31 -25.35 10.27
CA ARG A 266 -6.54 -24.98 9.57
C ARG A 266 -6.39 -23.81 8.62
N ASP A 267 -5.21 -23.16 8.57
CA ASP A 267 -4.91 -22.12 7.58
C ASP A 267 -4.66 -22.74 6.20
N LEU A 268 -5.74 -22.99 5.48
CA LEU A 268 -5.78 -23.81 4.26
C LEU A 268 -6.30 -23.01 3.05
N PRO A 269 -5.88 -23.36 1.82
CA PRO A 269 -6.25 -22.67 0.58
C PRO A 269 -7.76 -22.50 0.36
N ARG A 270 -8.58 -23.44 0.82
CA ARG A 270 -10.05 -23.38 0.70
C ARG A 270 -10.70 -22.21 1.48
N LEU A 271 -9.97 -21.62 2.41
CA LEU A 271 -10.46 -20.52 3.24
C LEU A 271 -10.04 -19.15 2.69
N ILE A 272 -9.31 -19.12 1.60
CA ILE A 272 -8.84 -17.90 0.97
C ILE A 272 -9.93 -17.31 0.06
N ASP A 273 -10.16 -16.00 0.20
CA ASP A 273 -11.03 -15.22 -0.69
C ASP A 273 -10.20 -14.64 -1.84
N TYR A 274 -10.13 -15.38 -2.93
CA TYR A 274 -9.35 -14.98 -4.11
C TYR A 274 -9.92 -13.77 -4.82
N THR A 275 -11.21 -13.49 -4.68
CA THR A 275 -11.84 -12.27 -5.22
C THR A 275 -11.37 -11.03 -4.43
N ALA A 276 -11.32 -11.14 -3.11
CA ALA A 276 -10.77 -10.08 -2.28
C ALA A 276 -9.26 -9.88 -2.53
N MET A 277 -8.49 -10.97 -2.72
CA MET A 277 -7.07 -10.88 -3.09
C MET A 277 -6.87 -10.17 -4.42
N GLU A 278 -7.70 -10.45 -5.44
CA GLU A 278 -7.66 -9.77 -6.73
C GLU A 278 -7.91 -8.26 -6.58
N ALA A 279 -8.94 -7.88 -5.83
CA ALA A 279 -9.24 -6.49 -5.56
C ALA A 279 -8.10 -5.77 -4.80
N ARG A 280 -7.44 -6.45 -3.87
CA ARG A 280 -6.26 -5.93 -3.14
C ARG A 280 -5.04 -5.82 -4.04
N CYS A 281 -4.81 -6.79 -4.92
CA CYS A 281 -3.74 -6.74 -5.92
C CYS A 281 -3.92 -5.54 -6.84
N GLN A 282 -5.15 -5.27 -7.31
CA GLN A 282 -5.47 -4.10 -8.09
C GLN A 282 -5.20 -2.80 -7.32
N TYR A 283 -5.62 -2.71 -6.07
CA TYR A 283 -5.33 -1.56 -5.20
C TYR A 283 -3.82 -1.32 -5.07
N LEU A 284 -3.07 -2.38 -4.77
CA LEU A 284 -1.62 -2.33 -4.57
C LEU A 284 -0.88 -1.93 -5.85
N TYR A 285 -1.35 -2.34 -7.01
CA TYR A 285 -0.80 -1.90 -8.29
C TYR A 285 -0.88 -0.39 -8.46
N TYR A 286 -2.07 0.21 -8.29
CA TYR A 286 -2.23 1.66 -8.40
C TYR A 286 -1.49 2.40 -7.29
N PHE A 287 -1.48 1.83 -6.08
CA PHE A 287 -0.69 2.36 -4.98
C PHE A 287 0.81 2.44 -5.32
N LEU A 288 1.40 1.35 -5.84
CA LEU A 288 2.80 1.31 -6.26
C LEU A 288 3.09 2.26 -7.42
N GLN A 289 2.20 2.34 -8.39
CA GLN A 289 2.33 3.27 -9.51
C GLN A 289 2.42 4.72 -9.01
N LEU A 290 1.49 5.14 -8.16
CA LEU A 290 1.46 6.48 -7.60
C LEU A 290 2.63 6.74 -6.66
N LEU A 291 2.98 5.78 -5.79
CA LEU A 291 4.14 5.87 -4.90
C LEU A 291 5.44 6.02 -5.70
N SER A 292 5.60 5.26 -6.79
CA SER A 292 6.80 5.32 -7.64
C SER A 292 6.94 6.66 -8.38
N ALA A 293 5.83 7.36 -8.59
CA ALA A 293 5.77 8.64 -9.28
C ALA A 293 5.79 9.86 -8.36
N GLU A 294 5.84 9.67 -7.02
CA GLU A 294 5.98 10.80 -6.09
C GLU A 294 7.26 11.59 -6.38
N GLU A 295 7.15 12.91 -6.39
CA GLU A 295 8.31 13.80 -6.64
C GLU A 295 9.42 13.58 -5.60
N SER A 296 9.04 13.39 -4.33
CA SER A 296 9.95 13.12 -3.23
C SER A 296 9.31 12.13 -2.24
N ILE A 297 10.09 11.18 -1.77
CA ILE A 297 9.73 10.29 -0.66
C ILE A 297 10.84 10.46 0.39
N PRO A 298 10.70 11.45 1.31
CA PRO A 298 11.72 11.70 2.33
C PRO A 298 11.75 10.56 3.35
N ARG A 299 12.92 10.27 3.88
CA ARG A 299 13.06 9.36 5.02
C ARG A 299 12.40 9.95 6.26
N ILE A 300 12.04 9.11 7.19
CA ILE A 300 11.47 9.52 8.47
C ILE A 300 12.51 10.43 9.19
N GLY A 301 12.10 11.66 9.50
CA GLY A 301 12.97 12.67 10.10
C GLY A 301 13.89 13.42 9.12
N GLU A 302 13.93 13.06 7.84
CA GLU A 302 14.56 13.90 6.83
C GLU A 302 13.70 15.14 6.59
N VAL A 303 14.37 16.28 6.59
CA VAL A 303 13.73 17.53 6.23
C VAL A 303 13.79 17.68 4.70
N ASP A 304 12.65 17.63 4.04
CA ASP A 304 12.57 18.04 2.63
C ASP A 304 12.77 19.55 2.57
N VAL A 305 14.02 19.97 2.27
CA VAL A 305 14.41 21.39 2.18
C VAL A 305 13.59 22.12 1.11
N ALA A 306 13.24 21.46 0.00
CA ALA A 306 12.41 22.04 -1.04
C ALA A 306 10.94 22.19 -0.56
N ALA A 307 10.41 21.22 0.17
CA ALA A 307 9.10 21.35 0.83
C ALA A 307 9.12 22.40 1.94
N GLN A 308 10.23 22.53 2.70
CA GLN A 308 10.36 23.60 3.69
C GLN A 308 10.45 25.00 3.04
N GLN A 309 11.18 25.14 1.96
CA GLN A 309 11.27 26.42 1.22
C GLN A 309 9.88 26.79 0.66
N ARG A 310 9.14 25.82 0.10
CA ARG A 310 7.75 26.02 -0.31
C ARG A 310 6.85 26.40 0.86
N ARG A 311 7.03 25.81 2.05
CA ARG A 311 6.29 26.15 3.28
C ARG A 311 6.63 27.54 3.82
N ALA A 312 7.85 28.00 3.66
CA ALA A 312 8.30 29.34 4.06
C ALA A 312 7.78 30.45 3.16
N GLU A 313 7.33 30.14 1.94
CA GLU A 313 6.72 31.14 1.06
C GLU A 313 5.40 31.64 1.66
N LYS A 314 5.20 32.97 1.62
CA LYS A 314 3.98 33.59 2.13
C LYS A 314 2.74 33.00 1.48
N VAL A 315 1.78 32.61 2.32
CA VAL A 315 0.45 32.20 1.90
C VAL A 315 -0.49 33.40 2.04
N TYR A 316 -1.20 33.72 0.99
CA TYR A 316 -2.14 34.82 0.94
C TYR A 316 -3.58 34.31 1.14
N ALA A 317 -4.43 35.09 1.78
CA ALA A 317 -5.86 34.80 1.77
C ALA A 317 -6.42 35.01 0.34
N ALA A 318 -7.45 34.27 -0.04
CA ALA A 318 -8.08 34.43 -1.35
C ALA A 318 -8.61 35.87 -1.61
N SER A 319 -8.94 36.60 -0.53
CA SER A 319 -9.36 38.02 -0.59
C SER A 319 -8.21 38.98 -0.87
N GLU A 320 -6.95 38.59 -0.65
CA GLU A 320 -5.77 39.40 -0.93
C GLU A 320 -5.28 39.28 -2.39
N CYS A 321 -5.81 38.30 -3.15
CA CYS A 321 -5.42 38.10 -4.55
C CYS A 321 -6.15 39.03 -5.50
N ASP A 322 -5.40 39.64 -6.44
CA ASP A 322 -6.01 40.42 -7.54
C ASP A 322 -6.86 39.53 -8.44
N THR A 323 -6.39 38.30 -8.66
CA THR A 323 -7.19 37.23 -9.29
C THR A 323 -7.29 36.07 -8.33
N ARG A 324 -8.51 35.76 -7.88
CA ARG A 324 -8.78 34.65 -6.97
C ARG A 324 -8.53 33.31 -7.63
N PRO A 325 -8.19 32.26 -6.87
CA PRO A 325 -8.13 30.89 -7.40
C PRO A 325 -9.44 30.50 -8.07
N GLN A 326 -9.35 29.68 -9.13
CA GLN A 326 -10.51 29.21 -9.88
C GLN A 326 -10.48 27.69 -10.04
N PHE A 327 -11.63 27.06 -9.90
CA PHE A 327 -11.83 25.65 -10.19
C PHE A 327 -12.53 25.53 -11.55
N PHE A 328 -11.81 24.96 -12.55
CA PHE A 328 -12.28 24.90 -13.94
C PHE A 328 -12.83 26.25 -14.47
N HIS A 329 -12.09 27.34 -14.27
CA HIS A 329 -12.46 28.71 -14.64
C HIS A 329 -13.71 29.25 -13.91
N SER A 330 -14.07 28.66 -12.77
CA SER A 330 -15.19 29.06 -11.93
C SER A 330 -14.77 29.24 -10.45
N ASN A 331 -15.70 29.44 -9.56
CA ASN A 331 -15.46 29.75 -8.16
C ASN A 331 -15.57 28.53 -7.23
N GLU A 332 -15.40 28.75 -5.93
CA GLU A 332 -15.53 27.74 -4.89
C GLU A 332 -16.90 27.06 -4.82
N LYS A 333 -17.97 27.75 -5.21
CA LYS A 333 -19.31 27.16 -5.27
C LYS A 333 -19.38 26.05 -6.33
N HIS A 334 -18.78 26.31 -7.49
CA HIS A 334 -18.69 25.29 -8.54
C HIS A 334 -17.84 24.09 -8.08
N PHE A 335 -16.78 24.32 -7.31
CA PHE A 335 -16.01 23.22 -6.71
C PHE A 335 -16.85 22.37 -5.77
N LEU A 336 -17.64 23.02 -4.88
CA LEU A 336 -18.56 22.29 -3.99
C LEU A 336 -19.57 21.43 -4.76
N GLU A 337 -20.21 22.01 -5.79
CA GLU A 337 -21.27 21.34 -6.53
C GLU A 337 -20.78 20.26 -7.49
N SER A 338 -19.70 20.54 -8.25
CA SER A 338 -19.20 19.65 -9.32
C SER A 338 -18.21 18.61 -8.83
N TRP A 339 -17.55 18.87 -7.71
CA TRP A 339 -16.53 17.97 -7.15
C TRP A 339 -16.91 17.45 -5.76
N VAL A 340 -16.98 18.34 -4.75
CA VAL A 340 -17.15 17.90 -3.36
C VAL A 340 -18.40 17.04 -3.21
N TYR A 341 -19.60 17.58 -3.54
CA TYR A 341 -20.87 16.84 -3.35
C TYR A 341 -21.06 15.69 -4.33
N LYS A 342 -20.31 15.65 -5.44
CA LYS A 342 -20.32 14.53 -6.36
C LYS A 342 -19.55 13.31 -5.81
N TYR A 343 -18.44 13.56 -5.11
CA TYR A 343 -17.51 12.52 -4.63
C TYR A 343 -17.53 12.33 -3.12
N LEU A 344 -18.30 13.13 -2.39
CA LEU A 344 -18.53 13.00 -0.96
C LEU A 344 -19.28 11.70 -0.67
N LYS A 345 -18.74 10.91 0.26
CA LYS A 345 -19.34 9.66 0.73
C LYS A 345 -19.75 9.85 2.18
N TYR A 346 -21.04 9.87 2.43
CA TYR A 346 -21.53 9.97 3.79
C TYR A 346 -21.15 8.71 4.58
N PRO A 347 -20.42 8.81 5.70
CA PRO A 347 -20.02 7.64 6.48
C PRO A 347 -21.25 6.92 7.03
N ARG A 348 -21.28 5.59 6.89
CA ARG A 348 -22.44 4.79 7.32
C ARG A 348 -22.74 4.93 8.80
N GLN A 349 -21.70 4.92 9.65
CA GLN A 349 -21.85 5.12 11.09
C GLN A 349 -22.43 6.49 11.43
N ALA A 350 -22.05 7.55 10.71
CA ALA A 350 -22.63 8.87 10.93
C ALA A 350 -24.12 8.91 10.55
N ILE A 351 -24.54 8.17 9.51
CA ILE A 351 -25.96 8.03 9.17
C ILE A 351 -26.72 7.30 10.29
N GLU A 352 -26.19 6.17 10.76
CA GLU A 352 -26.80 5.36 11.82
C GLU A 352 -26.91 6.12 13.15
N GLN A 353 -25.97 7.01 13.44
CA GLN A 353 -25.94 7.85 14.63
C GLN A 353 -26.62 9.22 14.43
N ASN A 354 -27.22 9.48 13.29
CA ASN A 354 -27.86 10.74 12.92
C ASN A 354 -26.94 11.98 13.07
N ILE A 355 -25.64 11.80 12.82
CA ILE A 355 -24.65 12.88 12.85
C ILE A 355 -24.69 13.64 11.53
N HIS A 356 -24.92 14.93 11.57
CA HIS A 356 -25.00 15.82 10.40
C HIS A 356 -24.55 17.25 10.79
N GLY A 357 -24.16 18.04 9.81
CA GLY A 357 -23.71 19.42 10.06
C GLY A 357 -22.82 19.96 8.96
N GLN A 358 -22.15 21.07 9.24
CA GLN A 358 -21.25 21.75 8.33
C GLN A 358 -19.83 21.70 8.88
N VAL A 359 -18.91 21.13 8.08
CA VAL A 359 -17.47 21.09 8.37
C VAL A 359 -16.79 22.21 7.58
N LEU A 360 -16.10 23.13 8.27
CA LEU A 360 -15.28 24.13 7.61
C LEU A 360 -13.89 23.56 7.34
N VAL A 361 -13.53 23.47 6.05
CA VAL A 361 -12.24 22.93 5.61
C VAL A 361 -11.41 24.02 5.01
N SER A 362 -10.20 24.22 5.53
CA SER A 362 -9.18 25.09 4.93
C SER A 362 -8.17 24.27 4.14
N PHE A 363 -7.64 24.86 3.07
CA PHE A 363 -6.59 24.27 2.24
C PHE A 363 -5.79 25.35 1.51
N ILE A 364 -4.61 24.97 1.03
CA ILE A 364 -3.77 25.87 0.23
C ILE A 364 -3.78 25.41 -1.23
N ILE A 365 -4.02 26.34 -2.14
CA ILE A 365 -3.80 26.16 -3.57
C ILE A 365 -2.40 26.64 -3.86
N GLU A 366 -1.54 25.75 -4.28
CA GLU A 366 -0.14 25.99 -4.62
C GLU A 366 -0.01 26.74 -5.96
N LYS A 367 1.17 27.26 -6.27
CA LYS A 367 1.45 27.98 -7.54
C LYS A 367 1.24 27.12 -8.79
N ASP A 368 1.35 25.80 -8.65
CA ASP A 368 1.09 24.84 -9.73
C ASP A 368 -0.37 24.41 -9.83
N GLY A 369 -1.21 24.90 -8.91
CA GLY A 369 -2.64 24.61 -8.81
C GLY A 369 -2.99 23.40 -7.94
N SER A 370 -2.02 22.66 -7.41
CA SER A 370 -2.27 21.54 -6.50
C SER A 370 -2.85 22.00 -5.17
N VAL A 371 -3.68 21.14 -4.55
CA VAL A 371 -4.25 21.39 -3.23
C VAL A 371 -3.37 20.73 -2.17
N THR A 372 -3.00 21.51 -1.14
CA THR A 372 -2.16 21.06 -0.03
C THR A 372 -2.68 21.58 1.30
N ASN A 373 -2.14 21.08 2.41
CA ASN A 373 -2.45 21.54 3.77
C ASN A 373 -3.96 21.62 4.08
N VAL A 374 -4.68 20.55 3.73
CA VAL A 374 -6.13 20.44 3.99
C VAL A 374 -6.34 20.14 5.47
N GLN A 375 -7.10 21.00 6.15
CA GLN A 375 -7.32 20.93 7.59
C GLN A 375 -8.76 21.31 7.93
N VAL A 376 -9.30 20.73 8.98
CA VAL A 376 -10.58 21.15 9.55
C VAL A 376 -10.34 22.39 10.42
N GLU A 377 -11.01 23.50 10.09
CA GLU A 377 -11.05 24.72 10.90
C GLU A 377 -12.13 24.62 11.99
N HIS A 378 -13.28 24.07 11.61
CA HIS A 378 -14.39 23.83 12.50
C HIS A 378 -15.08 22.52 12.11
N GLY A 379 -14.99 21.54 12.99
CA GLY A 379 -15.53 20.20 12.79
C GLY A 379 -16.89 19.99 13.41
N VAL A 380 -17.48 18.86 13.11
CA VAL A 380 -18.75 18.39 13.68
C VAL A 380 -18.53 17.09 14.45
N ASP A 381 -17.86 16.13 13.81
CA ASP A 381 -17.57 14.81 14.33
C ASP A 381 -16.45 14.19 13.48
N GLU A 382 -15.59 13.38 14.09
CA GLU A 382 -14.40 12.80 13.43
C GLU A 382 -14.76 12.08 12.12
N LEU A 383 -15.92 11.40 12.05
CA LEU A 383 -16.35 10.69 10.84
C LEU A 383 -16.63 11.66 9.67
N LEU A 384 -17.30 12.78 9.95
CA LEU A 384 -17.62 13.78 8.93
C LEU A 384 -16.39 14.61 8.57
N ASP A 385 -15.57 14.93 9.56
CA ASP A 385 -14.36 15.72 9.43
C ASP A 385 -13.33 14.99 8.53
N ASP A 386 -13.11 13.69 8.76
CA ASP A 386 -12.25 12.85 7.94
C ASP A 386 -12.73 12.77 6.49
N GLU A 387 -14.04 12.63 6.26
CA GLU A 387 -14.58 12.57 4.91
C GLU A 387 -14.50 13.93 4.20
N ALA A 388 -14.71 15.03 4.91
CA ALA A 388 -14.55 16.37 4.36
C ALA A 388 -13.10 16.64 3.95
N VAL A 389 -12.15 16.31 4.80
CA VAL A 389 -10.71 16.38 4.48
C VAL A 389 -10.37 15.49 3.29
N ARG A 390 -10.87 14.26 3.28
CA ARG A 390 -10.63 13.31 2.18
C ARG A 390 -11.06 13.89 0.83
N VAL A 391 -12.31 14.34 0.71
CA VAL A 391 -12.85 14.78 -0.59
C VAL A 391 -12.20 16.06 -1.12
N VAL A 392 -11.72 16.93 -0.24
CA VAL A 392 -10.99 18.16 -0.62
C VAL A 392 -9.56 17.85 -0.99
N SER A 393 -8.89 16.94 -0.27
CA SER A 393 -7.48 16.56 -0.53
C SER A 393 -7.26 15.94 -1.90
N VAL A 394 -8.30 15.31 -2.47
CA VAL A 394 -8.25 14.66 -3.79
C VAL A 394 -8.71 15.57 -4.93
N SER A 395 -8.80 16.87 -4.69
CA SER A 395 -9.20 17.86 -5.69
C SER A 395 -8.30 17.84 -6.93
N PRO A 396 -8.85 17.90 -8.15
CA PRO A 396 -8.10 18.25 -9.33
C PRO A 396 -7.37 19.60 -9.19
N LYS A 397 -6.40 19.86 -10.07
CA LYS A 397 -5.66 21.12 -10.04
C LYS A 397 -6.58 22.32 -10.29
N TRP A 398 -6.35 23.36 -9.52
CA TRP A 398 -6.95 24.66 -9.65
C TRP A 398 -6.12 25.60 -10.52
N ILE A 399 -6.72 26.65 -11.01
CA ILE A 399 -6.00 27.81 -11.50
C ILE A 399 -5.58 28.63 -10.27
N PRO A 400 -4.29 28.81 -9.98
CA PRO A 400 -3.82 29.47 -8.76
C PRO A 400 -4.18 30.94 -8.72
N GLY A 401 -4.28 31.50 -7.50
CA GLY A 401 -4.43 32.93 -7.27
C GLY A 401 -3.23 33.72 -7.80
N ARG A 402 -3.47 35.00 -8.12
CA ARG A 402 -2.40 35.93 -8.60
C ARG A 402 -2.43 37.24 -7.85
N ILE A 403 -1.23 37.77 -7.64
CA ILE A 403 -0.99 39.15 -7.16
C ILE A 403 0.00 39.79 -8.13
N LYS A 404 -0.35 40.94 -8.70
CA LYS A 404 0.46 41.66 -9.73
C LYS A 404 0.86 40.74 -10.89
N GLY A 405 -0.02 39.85 -11.29
CA GLY A 405 0.21 38.88 -12.35
C GLY A 405 1.01 37.65 -11.98
N GLU A 406 1.70 37.63 -10.85
CA GLU A 406 2.46 36.46 -10.36
C GLU A 406 1.57 35.47 -9.63
N LYS A 407 1.79 34.18 -9.88
CA LYS A 407 1.09 33.08 -9.18
C LYS A 407 1.53 33.04 -7.71
N VAL A 408 0.57 32.96 -6.79
CA VAL A 408 0.84 32.94 -5.35
C VAL A 408 0.15 31.74 -4.70
N ARG A 409 0.71 31.30 -3.58
CA ARG A 409 0.09 30.30 -2.71
C ARG A 409 -1.11 30.93 -2.04
N THR A 410 -2.28 30.31 -2.14
CA THR A 410 -3.53 30.93 -1.69
C THR A 410 -4.28 30.01 -0.77
N ARG A 411 -4.62 30.49 0.45
CA ARG A 411 -5.47 29.78 1.39
C ARG A 411 -6.94 29.99 1.02
N MET A 412 -7.65 28.87 0.92
CA MET A 412 -9.08 28.80 0.76
C MET A 412 -9.72 28.23 2.03
N VAL A 413 -10.95 28.60 2.30
CA VAL A 413 -11.82 27.99 3.33
C VAL A 413 -13.18 27.75 2.72
N ILE A 414 -13.68 26.53 2.79
CA ILE A 414 -14.97 26.15 2.23
C ILE A 414 -15.83 25.41 3.25
N PRO A 415 -17.19 25.59 3.21
CA PRO A 415 -18.12 24.83 4.01
C PRO A 415 -18.51 23.54 3.29
N VAL A 416 -18.21 22.40 3.87
CA VAL A 416 -18.69 21.09 3.40
C VAL A 416 -19.92 20.69 4.23
N GLU A 417 -21.09 20.64 3.59
CA GLU A 417 -22.34 20.33 4.25
C GLU A 417 -22.67 18.84 4.18
N PHE A 418 -22.96 18.25 5.33
CA PHE A 418 -23.49 16.89 5.46
C PHE A 418 -24.96 16.99 5.88
N ARG A 419 -25.86 16.62 4.97
CA ARG A 419 -27.31 16.62 5.20
C ARG A 419 -27.86 15.21 5.09
N LEU A 420 -28.57 14.79 6.12
CA LEU A 420 -29.37 13.58 6.07
C LEU A 420 -30.69 13.91 5.33
N SER A 421 -30.85 13.33 4.14
CA SER A 421 -32.10 13.46 3.39
C SER A 421 -32.79 12.10 3.31
N SER A 422 -34.15 12.12 3.29
CA SER A 422 -34.98 10.92 3.15
C SER A 422 -34.67 10.02 1.93
N LYS A 423 -33.87 10.53 0.99
CA LYS A 423 -33.36 9.73 -0.16
C LYS A 423 -32.24 8.74 0.19
N TRP A 424 -31.52 8.94 1.30
CA TRP A 424 -30.46 8.03 1.74
C TRP A 424 -31.01 6.84 2.52
N ASP A 425 -32.13 7.02 3.24
CA ASP A 425 -32.84 5.96 3.95
C ASP A 425 -33.37 4.84 3.02
N ILE A 426 -33.60 5.16 1.73
CA ILE A 426 -34.12 4.20 0.75
C ILE A 426 -33.03 3.31 0.15
N LYS A 427 -31.77 3.77 0.12
CA LYS A 427 -30.64 2.96 -0.43
C LYS A 427 -30.05 1.96 0.58
N LEU A 428 -30.29 2.14 1.87
CA LEU A 428 -29.83 1.20 2.92
C LEU A 428 -30.82 0.05 3.17
N LYS A 429 -32.03 0.09 2.56
CA LYS A 429 -33.06 -0.95 2.69
C LYS A 429 -33.16 -1.91 1.49
N LYS A 430 -32.12 -1.95 0.62
CA LYS A 430 -32.07 -2.93 -0.48
C LYS A 430 -30.75 -3.69 -0.48
#